data_ed8c7c297931fbf2295b0079d87ae17c
#
_entry.id   ed8c7c297931fbf2295b0079d87ae17c
#
_cell.length_a   1.000
_cell.length_b   1.000
_cell.length_c   1.000
_cell.angle_alpha   90.00
_cell.angle_beta   90.00
_cell.angle_gamma   90.00
#
_symmetry.space_group_name_H-M   'P 1'
#
loop_
_entity.id
_entity.type
_entity.pdbx_description
1 polymer ?
#
loop_
_entity_poly.entity_id
_entity_poly.type
_entity_poly.pdbx_seq_one_letter_code
_entity_poly.pdbx_strand_id
1 'polypeptide(L)'
;MPVTEITLLPGYSEDVRARLVNHVSKAVRSVIAAPAAGVTTAIFEAATYQRDGRVFTSGNAAHPPASMLVEQFLKAMASRDVQEAERYLAPEFSMVFPGGKAMGTLAEMIQWSSVRYQAVQKTFEGFDEAWTDSCTVVYARGTLSGNWLDGEPFSGIRFIDRFEVVDGLLVRQDVWNDIGESLQKKAIP
;
A
#
# COMPACT_ATOMS: atom_id res chain seq x y z
N MET A 1 8.98 -31.92 1.54
CA MET A 1 9.22 -30.56 2.02
C MET A 1 9.66 -29.72 0.82
N PRO A 2 8.95 -28.63 0.47
CA PRO A 2 9.37 -27.79 -0.64
C PRO A 2 10.64 -27.01 -0.27
N VAL A 3 11.59 -26.98 -1.22
CA VAL A 3 12.81 -26.16 -1.15
C VAL A 3 12.79 -25.25 -2.37
N THR A 4 13.01 -23.96 -2.14
CA THR A 4 13.11 -22.93 -3.19
C THR A 4 14.48 -22.29 -3.11
N GLU A 5 15.17 -22.21 -4.22
CA GLU A 5 16.48 -21.57 -4.34
C GLU A 5 16.36 -20.34 -5.25
N ILE A 6 16.94 -19.23 -4.82
CA ILE A 6 16.93 -17.95 -5.54
C ILE A 6 18.38 -17.53 -5.73
N THR A 7 18.80 -17.33 -6.97
CA THR A 7 20.07 -16.68 -7.23
C THR A 7 19.87 -15.19 -7.42
N LEU A 8 20.48 -14.38 -6.56
CA LEU A 8 20.48 -12.92 -6.68
C LEU A 8 21.83 -12.42 -7.22
N LEU A 9 21.75 -11.30 -7.87
CA LEU A 9 22.93 -10.50 -8.18
C LEU A 9 23.33 -9.70 -6.93
N PRO A 10 24.64 -9.41 -6.71
CA PRO A 10 25.09 -8.78 -5.47
C PRO A 10 24.55 -7.36 -5.28
N GLY A 11 24.50 -6.89 -4.03
CA GLY A 11 24.22 -5.51 -3.64
C GLY A 11 22.87 -5.25 -2.98
N TYR A 12 22.05 -6.26 -2.73
CA TYR A 12 20.84 -6.13 -1.91
C TYR A 12 21.18 -6.20 -0.42
N SER A 13 20.55 -5.34 0.39
CA SER A 13 20.70 -5.36 1.84
C SER A 13 20.13 -6.64 2.45
N GLU A 14 20.53 -6.93 3.69
CA GLU A 14 20.00 -8.08 4.44
C GLU A 14 18.49 -8.02 4.59
N ASP A 15 17.93 -6.85 4.88
CA ASP A 15 16.48 -6.65 5.00
C ASP A 15 15.73 -6.96 3.71
N VAL A 16 16.28 -6.55 2.56
CA VAL A 16 15.69 -6.86 1.25
C VAL A 16 15.70 -8.37 1.00
N ARG A 17 16.81 -9.04 1.29
CA ARG A 17 16.93 -10.49 1.14
C ARG A 17 15.97 -11.24 2.08
N ALA A 18 15.89 -10.82 3.35
CA ALA A 18 14.96 -11.40 4.33
C ALA A 18 13.51 -11.23 3.90
N ARG A 19 13.12 -10.04 3.40
CA ARG A 19 11.79 -9.78 2.87
C ARG A 19 11.47 -10.67 1.67
N LEU A 20 12.40 -10.81 0.72
CA LEU A 20 12.22 -11.66 -0.45
C LEU A 20 11.99 -13.13 -0.06
N VAL A 21 12.82 -13.68 0.83
CA VAL A 21 12.68 -15.04 1.34
C VAL A 21 11.30 -15.25 2.00
N ASN A 22 10.88 -14.30 2.83
CA ASN A 22 9.57 -14.35 3.47
C ASN A 22 8.41 -14.35 2.47
N HIS A 23 8.48 -13.51 1.44
CA HIS A 23 7.44 -13.43 0.41
C HIS A 23 7.37 -14.72 -0.40
N VAL A 24 8.51 -15.22 -0.88
CA VAL A 24 8.56 -16.47 -1.65
C VAL A 24 8.08 -17.66 -0.81
N SER A 25 8.48 -17.75 0.46
CA SER A 25 8.00 -18.81 1.35
C SER A 25 6.48 -18.77 1.56
N LYS A 26 5.89 -17.58 1.67
CA LYS A 26 4.43 -17.41 1.75
C LYS A 26 3.76 -17.81 0.43
N ALA A 27 4.31 -17.40 -0.71
CA ALA A 27 3.80 -17.78 -2.02
C ALA A 27 3.81 -19.29 -2.25
N VAL A 28 4.90 -19.99 -1.87
CA VAL A 28 4.97 -21.45 -1.92
C VAL A 28 3.86 -22.07 -1.07
N ARG A 29 3.62 -21.57 0.14
CA ARG A 29 2.60 -22.10 1.05
C ARG A 29 1.17 -21.79 0.61
N SER A 30 0.95 -20.78 -0.22
CA SER A 30 -0.37 -20.50 -0.77
C SER A 30 -0.82 -21.54 -1.81
N VAL A 31 0.13 -22.28 -2.38
CA VAL A 31 -0.12 -23.30 -3.40
C VAL A 31 0.10 -24.71 -2.84
N ILE A 32 1.17 -24.90 -2.05
CA ILE A 32 1.56 -26.20 -1.51
C ILE A 32 1.14 -26.29 -0.04
N ALA A 33 0.33 -27.29 0.30
CA ALA A 33 -0.09 -27.55 1.68
C ALA A 33 1.12 -28.05 2.51
N ALA A 34 1.90 -27.10 3.04
CA ALA A 34 3.05 -27.37 3.89
C ALA A 34 3.04 -26.46 5.13
N PRO A 35 3.40 -26.98 6.34
CA PRO A 35 3.58 -26.15 7.52
C PRO A 35 4.74 -25.17 7.31
N ALA A 36 4.74 -24.04 8.04
CA ALA A 36 5.80 -23.04 7.91
C ALA A 36 7.19 -23.62 8.15
N ALA A 37 7.35 -24.48 9.14
CA ALA A 37 8.60 -25.17 9.45
C ALA A 37 9.03 -26.19 8.37
N GLY A 38 8.15 -26.51 7.42
CA GLY A 38 8.42 -27.47 6.35
C GLY A 38 8.83 -26.83 5.02
N VAL A 39 8.95 -25.49 4.94
CA VAL A 39 9.36 -24.77 3.72
C VAL A 39 10.72 -24.15 3.94
N THR A 40 11.64 -24.45 3.01
CA THR A 40 12.97 -23.83 2.98
C THR A 40 13.08 -22.93 1.76
N THR A 41 13.47 -21.68 1.95
CA THR A 41 13.84 -20.78 0.87
C THR A 41 15.25 -20.26 1.13
N ALA A 42 16.14 -20.48 0.17
CA ALA A 42 17.54 -20.06 0.25
C ALA A 42 17.88 -19.04 -0.83
N ILE A 43 18.76 -18.09 -0.50
CA ILE A 43 19.32 -17.13 -1.46
C ILE A 43 20.80 -17.41 -1.62
N PHE A 44 21.25 -17.48 -2.87
CA PHE A 44 22.64 -17.51 -3.27
C PHE A 44 22.97 -16.23 -4.01
N GLU A 45 24.04 -15.53 -3.64
CA GLU A 45 24.50 -14.37 -4.38
C GLU A 45 25.56 -14.75 -5.39
N ALA A 46 25.34 -14.36 -6.64
CA ALA A 46 26.38 -14.45 -7.66
C ALA A 46 27.41 -13.34 -7.39
N ALA A 47 28.64 -13.72 -7.06
CA ALA A 47 29.71 -12.76 -6.75
C ALA A 47 30.00 -11.82 -7.93
N THR A 48 29.90 -12.33 -9.15
CA THR A 48 30.12 -11.60 -10.38
C THR A 48 29.27 -12.21 -11.49
N TYR A 49 28.71 -11.38 -12.36
CA TYR A 49 27.93 -11.84 -13.51
C TYR A 49 28.20 -10.96 -14.74
N GLN A 50 27.97 -11.52 -15.91
CA GLN A 50 28.00 -10.81 -17.18
C GLN A 50 26.59 -10.71 -17.77
N ARG A 51 26.21 -9.53 -18.26
CA ARG A 51 24.98 -9.29 -18.98
C ARG A 51 25.24 -8.33 -20.14
N ASP A 52 24.74 -8.65 -21.31
CA ASP A 52 24.88 -7.84 -22.52
C ASP A 52 26.35 -7.45 -22.82
N GLY A 53 27.28 -8.39 -22.60
CA GLY A 53 28.72 -8.19 -22.81
C GLY A 53 29.43 -7.35 -21.73
N ARG A 54 28.72 -6.95 -20.65
CA ARG A 54 29.29 -6.16 -19.55
C ARG A 54 29.35 -6.97 -18.27
N VAL A 55 30.45 -6.81 -17.53
CA VAL A 55 30.62 -7.42 -16.20
C VAL A 55 30.09 -6.46 -15.14
N PHE A 56 29.26 -6.99 -14.24
CA PHE A 56 28.66 -6.28 -13.13
C PHE A 56 29.12 -6.89 -11.81
N THR A 57 29.36 -6.06 -10.82
CA THR A 57 29.81 -6.44 -9.48
C THR A 57 28.96 -5.79 -8.36
N SER A 58 27.96 -4.98 -8.73
CA SER A 58 27.07 -4.28 -7.79
C SER A 58 25.62 -4.68 -8.04
N GLY A 59 24.82 -4.66 -6.98
CA GLY A 59 23.41 -4.98 -7.05
C GLY A 59 22.53 -3.86 -7.55
N ASN A 60 21.26 -4.15 -7.67
CA ASN A 60 20.21 -3.24 -8.13
C ASN A 60 19.50 -2.56 -6.94
N ALA A 61 18.87 -1.42 -7.21
CA ALA A 61 17.98 -0.78 -6.26
C ALA A 61 16.79 -1.69 -5.92
N ALA A 62 16.36 -1.65 -4.67
CA ALA A 62 15.15 -2.34 -4.22
C ALA A 62 14.05 -1.32 -3.95
N HIS A 63 12.83 -1.67 -4.31
CA HIS A 63 11.67 -0.88 -3.90
C HIS A 63 11.43 -1.03 -2.39
N PRO A 64 10.99 0.05 -1.72
CA PRO A 64 10.54 -0.05 -0.33
C PRO A 64 9.32 -1.00 -0.24
N PRO A 65 8.96 -1.50 0.96
CA PRO A 65 7.70 -2.20 1.16
C PRO A 65 6.53 -1.34 0.67
N ALA A 66 5.60 -1.95 -0.07
CA ALA A 66 4.45 -1.24 -0.60
C ALA A 66 3.57 -0.64 0.52
N SER A 67 3.43 -1.35 1.64
CA SER A 67 2.76 -0.85 2.85
C SER A 67 3.41 0.40 3.43
N MET A 68 4.74 0.47 3.45
CA MET A 68 5.47 1.65 3.92
C MET A 68 5.26 2.85 2.99
N LEU A 69 5.24 2.63 1.68
CA LEU A 69 4.97 3.67 0.68
C LEU A 69 3.54 4.23 0.86
N VAL A 70 2.54 3.36 1.03
CA VAL A 70 1.15 3.77 1.31
C VAL A 70 1.07 4.54 2.62
N GLU A 71 1.75 4.08 3.68
CA GLU A 71 1.75 4.79 4.97
C GLU A 71 2.35 6.19 4.84
N GLN A 72 3.46 6.35 4.11
CA GLN A 72 4.10 7.65 3.88
C GLN A 72 3.19 8.58 3.08
N PHE A 73 2.56 8.10 2.00
CA PHE A 73 1.57 8.85 1.25
C PHE A 73 0.43 9.35 2.16
N LEU A 74 -0.16 8.46 2.96
CA LEU A 74 -1.27 8.81 3.85
C LEU A 74 -0.85 9.78 4.97
N LYS A 75 0.40 9.72 5.46
CA LYS A 75 0.96 10.70 6.38
C LYS A 75 1.14 12.08 5.73
N ALA A 76 1.64 12.15 4.50
CA ALA A 76 1.75 13.39 3.74
C ALA A 76 0.35 14.03 3.54
N MET A 77 -0.65 13.22 3.18
CA MET A 77 -2.04 13.68 3.06
C MET A 77 -2.60 14.18 4.38
N ALA A 78 -2.35 13.51 5.51
CA ALA A 78 -2.81 13.93 6.84
C ALA A 78 -2.17 15.25 7.28
N SER A 79 -0.90 15.49 6.95
CA SER A 79 -0.20 16.75 7.20
C SER A 79 -0.52 17.86 6.19
N ARG A 80 -1.35 17.57 5.17
CA ARG A 80 -1.68 18.45 4.05
C ARG A 80 -0.49 18.85 3.19
N ASP A 81 0.56 18.04 3.19
CA ASP A 81 1.71 18.20 2.29
C ASP A 81 1.40 17.52 0.95
N VAL A 82 0.64 18.25 0.12
CA VAL A 82 0.20 17.76 -1.19
C VAL A 82 1.39 17.51 -2.12
N GLN A 83 2.41 18.36 -2.05
CA GLN A 83 3.59 18.23 -2.88
C GLN A 83 4.38 16.96 -2.56
N GLU A 84 4.53 16.63 -1.28
CA GLU A 84 5.15 15.37 -0.87
C GLU A 84 4.26 14.17 -1.25
N ALA A 85 2.94 14.27 -1.05
CA ALA A 85 2.01 13.19 -1.42
C ALA A 85 2.06 12.86 -2.93
N GLU A 86 2.16 13.87 -3.80
CA GLU A 86 2.24 13.68 -5.26
C GLU A 86 3.46 12.86 -5.70
N ARG A 87 4.55 12.85 -4.92
CA ARG A 87 5.77 12.08 -5.23
C ARG A 87 5.58 10.57 -5.20
N TYR A 88 4.55 10.11 -4.53
CA TYR A 88 4.20 8.69 -4.42
C TYR A 88 3.28 8.22 -5.54
N LEU A 89 2.76 9.13 -6.38
CA LEU A 89 1.75 8.83 -7.38
C LEU A 89 2.38 8.56 -8.75
N ALA A 90 1.85 7.55 -9.44
CA ALA A 90 2.15 7.36 -10.86
C ALA A 90 1.41 8.43 -11.70
N PRO A 91 1.91 8.76 -12.91
CA PRO A 91 1.26 9.74 -13.80
C PRO A 91 -0.21 9.41 -14.12
N GLU A 92 -0.53 8.12 -14.22
CA GLU A 92 -1.88 7.59 -14.49
C GLU A 92 -2.69 7.30 -13.22
N PHE A 93 -2.26 7.77 -12.07
CA PHE A 93 -2.94 7.52 -10.79
C PHE A 93 -4.42 7.89 -10.86
N SER A 94 -5.25 7.01 -10.30
CA SER A 94 -6.68 7.25 -10.16
C SER A 94 -7.18 6.83 -8.79
N MET A 95 -8.22 7.50 -8.30
CA MET A 95 -8.84 7.16 -7.03
C MET A 95 -10.36 7.16 -7.12
N VAL A 96 -10.99 6.29 -6.34
CA VAL A 96 -12.45 6.20 -6.21
C VAL A 96 -12.81 6.22 -4.74
N PHE A 97 -13.63 7.20 -4.37
CA PHE A 97 -14.18 7.35 -3.01
C PHE A 97 -15.66 7.00 -2.98
N PRO A 98 -16.28 6.88 -1.79
CA PRO A 98 -17.71 6.63 -1.68
C PRO A 98 -18.55 7.61 -2.51
N GLY A 99 -19.43 7.06 -3.35
CA GLY A 99 -20.16 7.80 -4.39
C GLY A 99 -19.71 7.47 -5.82
N GLY A 100 -18.58 6.73 -5.97
CA GLY A 100 -18.19 6.06 -7.22
C GLY A 100 -17.59 6.94 -8.31
N LYS A 101 -17.41 8.25 -8.09
CA LYS A 101 -16.76 9.13 -9.06
C LYS A 101 -15.24 8.89 -9.02
N ALA A 102 -14.66 8.57 -10.18
CA ALA A 102 -13.22 8.52 -10.33
C ALA A 102 -12.63 9.95 -10.34
N MET A 103 -11.49 10.11 -9.68
CA MET A 103 -10.70 11.34 -9.62
C MET A 103 -9.25 10.99 -9.97
N GLY A 104 -8.58 11.86 -10.72
CA GLY A 104 -7.19 11.67 -11.16
C GLY A 104 -6.18 12.51 -10.40
N THR A 105 -6.63 13.46 -9.58
CA THR A 105 -5.74 14.41 -8.88
C THR A 105 -6.10 14.57 -7.42
N LEU A 106 -5.10 14.90 -6.59
CA LEU A 106 -5.33 15.22 -5.17
C LEU A 106 -6.19 16.48 -4.99
N ALA A 107 -6.11 17.43 -5.91
CA ALA A 107 -6.96 18.63 -5.91
C ALA A 107 -8.46 18.28 -6.03
N GLU A 108 -8.81 17.36 -6.94
CA GLU A 108 -10.19 16.87 -7.08
C GLU A 108 -10.67 16.18 -5.81
N MET A 109 -9.82 15.40 -5.15
CA MET A 109 -10.15 14.73 -3.89
C MET A 109 -10.36 15.73 -2.75
N ILE A 110 -9.50 16.76 -2.66
CA ILE A 110 -9.65 17.84 -1.66
C ILE A 110 -10.98 18.58 -1.88
N GLN A 111 -11.32 18.92 -3.12
CA GLN A 111 -12.60 19.54 -3.46
C GLN A 111 -13.78 18.62 -3.13
N TRP A 112 -13.67 17.32 -3.45
CA TRP A 112 -14.69 16.33 -3.12
C TRP A 112 -14.92 16.21 -1.61
N SER A 113 -13.86 16.31 -0.79
CA SER A 113 -13.93 16.18 0.65
C SER A 113 -14.48 17.43 1.34
N SER A 114 -14.21 18.62 0.82
CA SER A 114 -14.56 19.92 1.44
C SER A 114 -16.05 20.15 1.65
N VAL A 115 -16.91 19.47 0.90
CA VAL A 115 -18.37 19.53 1.02
C VAL A 115 -18.97 18.42 1.88
N ARG A 116 -18.14 17.63 2.57
CA ARG A 116 -18.56 16.46 3.37
C ARG A 116 -18.23 16.59 4.84
N TYR A 117 -17.06 17.12 5.16
CA TYR A 117 -16.60 17.29 6.54
C TYR A 117 -15.60 18.46 6.61
N GLN A 118 -15.47 19.07 7.80
CA GLN A 118 -14.47 20.10 8.07
C GLN A 118 -13.08 19.50 8.23
N ALA A 119 -13.00 18.38 8.96
CA ALA A 119 -11.76 17.68 9.22
C ALA A 119 -12.01 16.16 9.30
N VAL A 120 -11.03 15.39 8.85
CA VAL A 120 -11.01 13.94 9.01
C VAL A 120 -9.59 13.50 9.33
N GLN A 121 -9.47 12.57 10.26
CA GLN A 121 -8.23 11.92 10.67
C GLN A 121 -8.42 10.41 10.59
N LYS A 122 -7.35 9.71 10.23
CA LYS A 122 -7.29 8.25 10.18
C LYS A 122 -6.48 7.71 11.35
N THR A 123 -7.04 6.75 12.07
CA THR A 123 -6.31 5.91 13.00
C THR A 123 -6.15 4.54 12.36
N PHE A 124 -4.91 4.16 12.04
CA PHE A 124 -4.62 2.90 11.36
C PHE A 124 -4.53 1.76 12.35
N GLU A 125 -5.18 0.65 12.03
CA GLU A 125 -5.09 -0.63 12.73
C GLU A 125 -4.10 -1.58 12.06
N GLY A 126 -3.84 -1.39 10.76
CA GLY A 126 -2.87 -2.19 10.03
C GLY A 126 -2.83 -1.91 8.53
N PHE A 127 -1.79 -2.45 7.93
CA PHE A 127 -1.53 -2.45 6.50
C PHE A 127 -1.27 -3.90 6.09
N ASP A 128 -2.12 -4.45 5.23
CA ASP A 128 -2.00 -5.82 4.75
C ASP A 128 -1.62 -5.82 3.27
N GLU A 129 -0.62 -6.60 2.88
CA GLU A 129 -0.15 -6.71 1.50
C GLU A 129 -0.63 -8.00 0.86
N ALA A 130 -1.07 -7.92 -0.39
CA ALA A 130 -1.37 -9.04 -1.26
C ALA A 130 -0.70 -8.83 -2.63
N TRP A 131 -0.11 -9.88 -3.17
CA TRP A 131 0.58 -9.83 -4.46
C TRP A 131 -0.30 -10.42 -5.54
N THR A 132 -0.40 -9.68 -6.66
CA THR A 132 -1.03 -10.13 -7.89
C THR A 132 0.02 -10.25 -8.98
N ASP A 133 -0.38 -10.72 -10.15
CA ASP A 133 0.54 -10.83 -11.29
C ASP A 133 1.04 -9.45 -11.80
N SER A 134 0.30 -8.39 -11.54
CA SER A 134 0.57 -7.05 -12.09
C SER A 134 0.94 -5.99 -11.06
N CYS A 135 0.59 -6.16 -9.79
CA CYS A 135 0.82 -5.16 -8.75
C CYS A 135 0.89 -5.75 -7.34
N THR A 136 1.39 -4.96 -6.40
CA THR A 136 1.18 -5.21 -4.97
C THR A 136 -0.05 -4.44 -4.53
N VAL A 137 -1.05 -5.14 -3.97
CA VAL A 137 -2.22 -4.54 -3.36
C VAL A 137 -1.96 -4.32 -1.88
N VAL A 138 -2.23 -3.11 -1.39
CA VAL A 138 -2.14 -2.78 0.04
C VAL A 138 -3.52 -2.37 0.55
N TYR A 139 -3.96 -2.99 1.62
CA TYR A 139 -5.15 -2.60 2.36
C TYR A 139 -4.75 -1.86 3.63
N ALA A 140 -5.02 -0.55 3.69
CA ALA A 140 -4.92 0.25 4.89
C ALA A 140 -6.30 0.28 5.57
N ARG A 141 -6.38 -0.20 6.81
CA ARG A 141 -7.64 -0.31 7.56
C ARG A 141 -7.56 0.37 8.91
N GLY A 142 -8.70 0.78 9.40
CA GLY A 142 -8.80 1.44 10.70
C GLY A 142 -10.10 2.22 10.89
N THR A 143 -10.02 3.32 11.64
CA THR A 143 -11.15 4.18 11.94
C THR A 143 -10.90 5.63 11.58
N LEU A 144 -11.98 6.33 11.23
CA LEU A 144 -12.01 7.77 10.98
C LEU A 144 -12.56 8.48 12.21
N SER A 145 -11.99 9.65 12.49
CA SER A 145 -12.52 10.65 13.42
C SER A 145 -12.42 12.03 12.80
N GLY A 146 -13.20 12.99 13.29
CA GLY A 146 -13.16 14.35 12.75
C GLY A 146 -14.39 15.18 13.13
N ASN A 147 -14.70 16.17 12.28
CA ASN A 147 -15.83 17.06 12.47
C ASN A 147 -16.65 17.16 11.17
N TRP A 148 -17.96 17.02 11.29
CA TRP A 148 -18.91 17.32 10.21
C TRP A 148 -18.89 18.81 9.83
N LEU A 149 -19.57 19.17 8.75
CA LEU A 149 -19.66 20.58 8.30
C LEU A 149 -20.33 21.51 9.33
N ASP A 150 -21.24 20.99 10.15
CA ASP A 150 -21.89 21.71 11.24
C ASP A 150 -21.03 21.81 12.52
N GLY A 151 -19.81 21.28 12.51
CA GLY A 151 -18.88 21.29 13.63
C GLY A 151 -19.04 20.12 14.60
N GLU A 152 -20.08 19.30 14.50
CA GLU A 152 -20.29 18.13 15.35
C GLU A 152 -19.18 17.11 15.16
N PRO A 153 -18.61 16.54 16.25
CA PRO A 153 -17.56 15.55 16.14
C PRO A 153 -18.11 14.17 15.72
N PHE A 154 -17.27 13.40 15.06
CA PHE A 154 -17.50 11.97 14.81
C PHE A 154 -16.24 11.15 15.11
N SER A 155 -16.43 9.88 15.45
CA SER A 155 -15.32 8.94 15.69
C SER A 155 -15.76 7.50 15.48
N GLY A 156 -14.78 6.60 15.33
CA GLY A 156 -15.02 5.16 15.25
C GLY A 156 -15.64 4.69 13.92
N ILE A 157 -15.66 5.54 12.87
CA ILE A 157 -16.18 5.17 11.56
C ILE A 157 -15.15 4.28 10.87
N ARG A 158 -15.49 3.03 10.57
CA ARG A 158 -14.56 2.10 9.93
C ARG A 158 -14.25 2.53 8.51
N PHE A 159 -13.01 2.27 8.07
CA PHE A 159 -12.59 2.44 6.69
C PHE A 159 -11.65 1.32 6.24
N ILE A 160 -11.63 1.11 4.94
CA ILE A 160 -10.62 0.35 4.22
C ILE A 160 -10.26 1.16 2.98
N ASP A 161 -8.98 1.47 2.84
CA ASP A 161 -8.40 1.99 1.61
C ASP A 161 -7.61 0.86 0.94
N ARG A 162 -7.92 0.57 -0.30
CA ARG A 162 -7.19 -0.37 -1.14
C ARG A 162 -6.32 0.40 -2.12
N PHE A 163 -5.03 0.11 -2.12
CA PHE A 163 -4.06 0.70 -3.04
C PHE A 163 -3.50 -0.36 -3.97
N GLU A 164 -3.19 0.04 -5.20
CA GLU A 164 -2.34 -0.73 -6.12
C GLU A 164 -1.01 -0.01 -6.27
N VAL A 165 0.08 -0.76 -6.10
CA VAL A 165 1.46 -0.28 -6.19
C VAL A 165 2.17 -1.03 -7.31
N VAL A 166 2.72 -0.28 -8.26
CA VAL A 166 3.52 -0.78 -9.38
C VAL A 166 4.83 0.00 -9.41
N ASP A 167 5.95 -0.69 -9.50
CA ASP A 167 7.30 -0.11 -9.60
C ASP A 167 7.60 0.97 -8.55
N GLY A 168 7.04 0.80 -7.33
CA GLY A 168 7.26 1.73 -6.22
C GLY A 168 6.41 3.00 -6.27
N LEU A 169 5.37 3.05 -7.11
CA LEU A 169 4.41 4.15 -7.21
C LEU A 169 2.97 3.66 -7.04
N LEU A 170 2.11 4.53 -6.50
CA LEU A 170 0.68 4.30 -6.39
C LEU A 170 0.01 4.53 -7.75
N VAL A 171 -0.68 3.53 -8.27
CA VAL A 171 -1.44 3.63 -9.53
C VAL A 171 -2.94 3.74 -9.28
N ARG A 172 -3.42 3.26 -8.12
CA ARG A 172 -4.85 3.27 -7.80
C ARG A 172 -5.10 3.34 -6.30
N GLN A 173 -6.17 4.05 -5.93
CA GLN A 173 -6.77 4.04 -4.58
C GLN A 173 -8.27 3.85 -4.68
N ASP A 174 -8.81 2.84 -4.02
CA ASP A 174 -10.25 2.64 -3.81
C ASP A 174 -10.55 2.74 -2.31
N VAL A 175 -11.58 3.50 -1.94
CA VAL A 175 -11.92 3.80 -0.54
C VAL A 175 -13.33 3.33 -0.21
N TRP A 176 -13.46 2.59 0.89
CA TRP A 176 -14.73 2.20 1.49
C TRP A 176 -14.76 2.66 2.95
N ASN A 177 -15.90 3.15 3.39
CA ASN A 177 -16.12 3.53 4.80
C ASN A 177 -17.59 3.58 5.16
N ASP A 178 -17.88 3.61 6.46
CA ASP A 178 -19.23 3.64 7.02
C ASP A 178 -19.73 5.09 7.27
N ILE A 179 -19.21 6.09 6.56
CA ILE A 179 -19.66 7.51 6.70
C ILE A 179 -21.14 7.65 6.34
N GLY A 180 -21.61 6.94 5.29
CA GLY A 180 -23.01 6.99 4.87
C GLY A 180 -23.97 6.52 5.95
N GLU A 181 -23.65 5.41 6.61
CA GLU A 181 -24.43 4.86 7.73
C GLU A 181 -24.42 5.79 8.95
N SER A 182 -23.30 6.45 9.20
CA SER A 182 -23.17 7.40 10.31
C SER A 182 -24.02 8.65 10.07
N LEU A 183 -24.08 9.16 8.85
CA LEU A 183 -24.95 10.28 8.46
C LEU A 183 -26.43 9.92 8.53
N GLN A 184 -26.81 8.71 8.11
CA GLN A 184 -28.19 8.23 8.23
C GLN A 184 -28.63 8.16 9.69
N LYS A 185 -27.80 7.64 10.60
CA LYS A 185 -28.07 7.61 12.04
C LYS A 185 -28.24 9.02 12.64
N LYS A 186 -27.47 10.00 12.16
CA LYS A 186 -27.59 11.39 12.59
C LYS A 186 -28.90 12.05 12.11
N ALA A 187 -29.45 11.61 10.97
CA ALA A 187 -30.66 12.17 10.38
C ALA A 187 -31.97 11.58 10.95
N ILE A 188 -31.89 10.49 11.74
CA ILE A 188 -33.06 9.89 12.41
C ILE A 188 -33.17 10.52 13.79
N PRO A 189 -34.28 11.25 14.09
CA PRO A 189 -34.52 11.90 15.38
C PRO A 189 -34.73 10.87 16.51
#